data_5ad577293179a88792dee6ad260db537
#
_entry.id   5ad577293179a88792dee6ad260db537
#
_cell.length_a   1.000
_cell.length_b   1.000
_cell.length_c   1.000
_cell.angle_alpha   90.00
_cell.angle_beta   90.00
_cell.angle_gamma   90.00
#
_symmetry.space_group_name_H-M   'P 1'
#
loop_
_entity.id
_entity.type
_entity.pdbx_description
1 polymer ?
#
loop_
_entity_poly.entity_id
_entity_poly.type
_entity_poly.pdbx_seq_one_letter_code
_entity_poly.pdbx_strand_id
1 'polypeptide(L)'
;MPTAIAKEIVRVGDHDVVITNPGKVLFPEPGHTKLDLVRYYLCVADGALRGSGGRPNIMVRFPDGIGTEFFFQKRAPKDRPPWVEVVTIRFPSGRSAEEVVPRDAAALAWMANLACLELHPHPVRAEDLDHPDELRVDLDPVPDVPWSQVRDVARIVQATLADYDLCGWPKTSGKRGMHVSVRIKPQWTHDEVRRAIGRASCRERVSIDV
;
A
#
# COMPACT_ATOMS: atom_id res chain seq x y z
N MET A 1 -5.51 38.42 -6.22
CA MET A 1 -5.55 37.58 -7.44
C MET A 1 -5.16 36.18 -7.01
N PRO A 2 -5.93 35.13 -7.29
CA PRO A 2 -5.46 33.76 -7.00
C PRO A 2 -4.23 33.49 -7.86
N THR A 3 -3.13 33.13 -7.22
CA THR A 3 -1.88 32.77 -7.90
C THR A 3 -2.17 31.52 -8.73
N ALA A 4 -1.86 31.57 -10.04
CA ALA A 4 -2.05 30.42 -10.91
C ALA A 4 -1.28 29.21 -10.33
N ILE A 5 -1.97 28.07 -10.18
CA ILE A 5 -1.36 26.84 -9.72
C ILE A 5 -0.34 26.38 -10.77
N ALA A 6 0.93 26.31 -10.41
CA ALA A 6 1.96 25.79 -11.29
C ALA A 6 1.63 24.34 -11.68
N LYS A 7 1.77 24.01 -12.95
CA LYS A 7 1.49 22.67 -13.48
C LYS A 7 2.65 22.22 -14.36
N GLU A 8 2.96 20.93 -14.31
CA GLU A 8 3.89 20.26 -15.21
C GLU A 8 3.20 19.01 -15.78
N ILE A 9 3.38 18.75 -17.06
CA ILE A 9 2.83 17.55 -17.69
C ILE A 9 3.95 16.54 -17.84
N VAL A 10 3.76 15.36 -17.28
CA VAL A 10 4.67 14.23 -17.39
C VAL A 10 4.00 13.15 -18.25
N ARG A 11 4.60 12.86 -19.41
CA ARG A 11 4.13 11.78 -20.29
C ARG A 11 4.58 10.44 -19.74
N VAL A 12 3.61 9.53 -19.47
CA VAL A 12 3.87 8.19 -18.93
C VAL A 12 3.07 7.18 -19.76
N GLY A 13 3.75 6.41 -20.60
CA GLY A 13 3.07 5.55 -21.57
C GLY A 13 2.13 6.37 -22.47
N ASP A 14 0.86 5.99 -22.51
CA ASP A 14 -0.16 6.67 -23.31
C ASP A 14 -0.88 7.80 -22.58
N HIS A 15 -0.47 8.12 -21.34
CA HIS A 15 -1.15 9.11 -20.51
C HIS A 15 -0.32 10.36 -20.26
N ASP A 16 -0.98 11.52 -20.29
CA ASP A 16 -0.43 12.80 -19.84
C ASP A 16 -0.86 13.01 -18.37
N VAL A 17 0.09 12.88 -17.46
CA VAL A 17 -0.14 13.08 -16.03
C VAL A 17 0.14 14.52 -15.65
N VAL A 18 -0.90 15.28 -15.28
CA VAL A 18 -0.77 16.67 -14.86
C VAL A 18 -0.34 16.74 -13.40
N ILE A 19 0.89 17.21 -13.16
CA ILE A 19 1.44 17.41 -11.82
C ILE A 19 1.15 18.84 -11.39
N THR A 20 0.36 18.99 -10.33
CA THR A 20 0.02 20.29 -9.73
C THR A 20 1.03 20.66 -8.66
N ASN A 21 1.46 21.92 -8.63
CA ASN A 21 2.48 22.41 -7.68
C ASN A 21 3.74 21.51 -7.65
N PRO A 22 4.41 21.25 -8.80
CA PRO A 22 5.53 20.33 -8.89
C PRO A 22 6.68 20.67 -7.93
N GLY A 23 6.92 21.96 -7.70
CA GLY A 23 7.95 22.47 -6.78
C GLY A 23 7.55 22.46 -5.30
N LYS A 24 6.35 21.98 -4.92
CA LYS A 24 5.99 21.89 -3.49
C LYS A 24 6.93 20.92 -2.77
N VAL A 25 7.66 21.41 -1.77
CA VAL A 25 8.55 20.58 -0.94
C VAL A 25 7.70 19.65 -0.08
N LEU A 26 7.92 18.34 -0.21
CA LEU A 26 7.28 17.31 0.60
C LEU A 26 8.22 16.72 1.66
N PHE A 27 9.54 16.80 1.45
CA PHE A 27 10.57 16.32 2.37
C PHE A 27 11.50 17.48 2.69
N PRO A 28 11.25 18.23 3.79
CA PRO A 28 11.93 19.49 4.08
C PRO A 28 13.46 19.37 4.22
N GLU A 29 13.96 18.36 4.95
CA GLU A 29 15.40 18.21 5.19
C GLU A 29 16.21 17.99 3.91
N PRO A 30 15.86 17.00 3.02
CA PRO A 30 16.57 16.83 1.77
C PRO A 30 16.08 17.80 0.67
N GLY A 31 15.02 18.57 0.92
CA GLY A 31 14.45 19.49 -0.06
C GLY A 31 13.69 18.84 -1.21
N HIS A 32 13.33 17.55 -1.12
CA HIS A 32 12.64 16.87 -2.21
C HIS A 32 11.22 17.38 -2.39
N THR A 33 10.87 17.59 -3.65
CA THR A 33 9.60 18.17 -4.09
C THR A 33 8.58 17.08 -4.45
N LYS A 34 7.36 17.51 -4.75
CA LYS A 34 6.32 16.64 -5.29
C LYS A 34 6.76 16.02 -6.63
N LEU A 35 7.42 16.77 -7.49
CA LEU A 35 7.92 16.25 -8.76
C LEU A 35 8.98 15.16 -8.53
N ASP A 36 9.83 15.32 -7.53
CA ASP A 36 10.82 14.29 -7.18
C ASP A 36 10.14 13.02 -6.68
N LEU A 37 9.06 13.13 -5.91
CA LEU A 37 8.24 11.98 -5.52
C LEU A 37 7.64 11.28 -6.75
N VAL A 38 7.10 12.03 -7.71
CA VAL A 38 6.58 11.45 -8.96
C VAL A 38 7.68 10.72 -9.73
N ARG A 39 8.85 11.33 -9.87
CA ARG A 39 10.01 10.71 -10.54
C ARG A 39 10.48 9.45 -9.82
N TYR A 40 10.48 9.47 -8.49
CA TYR A 40 10.80 8.28 -7.70
C TYR A 40 9.82 7.14 -7.99
N TYR A 41 8.50 7.39 -7.96
CA TYR A 41 7.50 6.36 -8.27
C TYR A 41 7.63 5.83 -9.69
N LEU A 42 7.98 6.67 -10.66
CA LEU A 42 8.26 6.23 -12.03
C LEU A 42 9.50 5.34 -12.11
N CYS A 43 10.55 5.70 -11.36
CA CYS A 43 11.79 4.90 -11.31
C CYS A 43 11.58 3.51 -10.73
N VAL A 44 10.70 3.37 -9.71
CA VAL A 44 10.44 2.10 -9.02
C VAL A 44 9.12 1.44 -9.45
N ALA A 45 8.49 1.91 -10.53
CA ALA A 45 7.14 1.53 -10.92
C ALA A 45 6.94 0.02 -11.03
N ASP A 46 7.85 -0.69 -11.67
CA ASP A 46 7.77 -2.14 -11.84
C ASP A 46 7.75 -2.87 -10.49
N GLY A 47 8.59 -2.44 -9.54
CA GLY A 47 8.63 -2.97 -8.19
C GLY A 47 7.36 -2.68 -7.40
N ALA A 48 6.89 -1.43 -7.46
CA ALA A 48 5.67 -0.99 -6.78
C ALA A 48 4.42 -1.71 -7.32
N LEU A 49 4.32 -1.88 -8.65
CA LEU A 49 3.19 -2.58 -9.28
C LEU A 49 3.17 -4.08 -8.99
N ARG A 50 4.30 -4.72 -8.75
CA ARG A 50 4.32 -6.14 -8.31
C ARG A 50 3.58 -6.33 -6.98
N GLY A 51 3.64 -5.36 -6.08
CA GLY A 51 2.98 -5.40 -4.78
C GLY A 51 1.58 -4.78 -4.75
N SER A 52 1.37 -3.69 -5.47
CA SER A 52 0.14 -2.89 -5.41
C SER A 52 -0.72 -2.95 -6.67
N GLY A 53 -0.15 -3.36 -7.81
CA GLY A 53 -0.84 -3.36 -9.10
C GLY A 53 -2.01 -4.33 -9.13
N GLY A 54 -3.14 -3.89 -9.71
CA GLY A 54 -4.36 -4.68 -9.81
C GLY A 54 -5.08 -4.92 -8.49
N ARG A 55 -4.68 -4.23 -7.43
CA ARG A 55 -5.30 -4.31 -6.11
C ARG A 55 -5.98 -2.99 -5.76
N PRO A 56 -7.12 -3.00 -5.03
CA PRO A 56 -7.63 -1.79 -4.41
C PRO A 56 -6.59 -1.24 -3.41
N ASN A 57 -6.41 0.08 -3.42
CA ASN A 57 -5.40 0.73 -2.59
C ASN A 57 -5.99 1.85 -1.74
N ILE A 58 -5.70 1.84 -0.45
CA ILE A 58 -5.87 3.00 0.41
C ILE A 58 -4.61 3.85 0.30
N MET A 59 -4.77 5.13 -0.03
CA MET A 59 -3.66 6.09 -0.11
C MET A 59 -3.41 6.72 1.24
N VAL A 60 -2.16 6.76 1.71
CA VAL A 60 -1.76 7.62 2.83
C VAL A 60 -1.14 8.88 2.25
N ARG A 61 -1.83 10.00 2.44
CA ARG A 61 -1.49 11.28 1.81
C ARG A 61 -0.92 12.27 2.82
N PHE A 62 0.13 12.95 2.41
CA PHE A 62 0.81 14.01 3.15
C PHE A 62 0.76 15.33 2.35
N PRO A 63 -0.41 15.99 2.27
CA PRO A 63 -0.59 17.14 1.39
C PRO A 63 0.43 18.25 1.61
N ASP A 64 0.84 18.45 2.87
CA ASP A 64 1.77 19.50 3.29
C ASP A 64 3.18 18.97 3.61
N GLY A 65 3.46 17.72 3.24
CA GLY A 65 4.76 17.07 3.41
C GLY A 65 4.88 16.26 4.70
N ILE A 66 6.01 15.52 4.81
CA ILE A 66 6.30 14.75 6.02
C ILE A 66 6.52 15.68 7.22
N GLY A 67 6.14 15.20 8.41
CA GLY A 67 6.21 16.01 9.64
C GLY A 67 4.95 16.87 9.87
N THR A 68 3.99 16.85 8.95
CA THR A 68 2.67 17.47 9.09
C THR A 68 1.56 16.42 9.22
N GLU A 69 0.30 16.86 9.29
CA GLU A 69 -0.84 15.96 9.33
C GLU A 69 -0.96 15.15 8.04
N PHE A 70 -1.27 13.87 8.19
CA PHE A 70 -1.57 12.96 7.10
C PHE A 70 -2.96 12.34 7.28
N PHE A 71 -3.48 11.77 6.20
CA PHE A 71 -4.76 11.06 6.28
C PHE A 71 -4.84 9.86 5.34
N PHE A 72 -5.65 8.88 5.76
CA PHE A 72 -5.98 7.73 4.93
C PHE A 72 -7.11 8.07 3.97
N GLN A 73 -6.83 8.08 2.70
CA GLN A 73 -7.84 8.30 1.67
C GLN A 73 -8.28 6.96 1.07
N LYS A 74 -9.45 6.48 1.52
CA LYS A 74 -10.10 5.28 0.98
C LYS A 74 -10.85 5.55 -0.32
N ARG A 75 -11.46 6.75 -0.44
CA ARG A 75 -12.27 7.12 -1.61
C ARG A 75 -11.41 7.80 -2.67
N ALA A 76 -11.45 7.26 -3.88
CA ALA A 76 -10.86 7.93 -5.02
C ALA A 76 -11.48 9.32 -5.22
N PRO A 77 -10.69 10.36 -5.56
CA PRO A 77 -11.21 11.65 -5.94
C PRO A 77 -12.21 11.55 -7.10
N LYS A 78 -13.27 12.35 -7.04
CA LYS A 78 -14.29 12.36 -8.10
C LYS A 78 -13.78 12.96 -9.41
N ASP A 79 -12.83 13.87 -9.31
CA ASP A 79 -12.16 14.57 -10.42
C ASP A 79 -10.93 13.82 -10.97
N ARG A 80 -10.81 12.52 -10.64
CA ARG A 80 -9.75 11.68 -11.18
C ARG A 80 -9.82 11.57 -12.70
N PRO A 81 -8.69 11.41 -13.40
CA PRO A 81 -8.69 11.10 -14.80
C PRO A 81 -9.49 9.83 -15.11
N PRO A 82 -10.20 9.76 -16.25
CA PRO A 82 -11.06 8.61 -16.58
C PRO A 82 -10.30 7.29 -16.75
N TRP A 83 -9.00 7.35 -17.01
CA TRP A 83 -8.13 6.17 -17.10
C TRP A 83 -7.63 5.64 -15.74
N VAL A 84 -7.87 6.37 -14.64
CA VAL A 84 -7.60 5.86 -13.29
C VAL A 84 -8.71 4.92 -12.88
N GLU A 85 -8.40 3.63 -12.85
CA GLU A 85 -9.34 2.59 -12.49
C GLU A 85 -9.69 2.63 -11.00
N VAL A 86 -10.93 2.28 -10.69
CA VAL A 86 -11.43 2.13 -9.32
C VAL A 86 -12.32 0.89 -9.22
N VAL A 87 -12.39 0.36 -8.01
CA VAL A 87 -13.33 -0.73 -7.67
C VAL A 87 -14.09 -0.37 -6.39
N THR A 88 -15.33 -0.81 -6.30
CA THR A 88 -16.17 -0.55 -5.12
C THR A 88 -15.91 -1.59 -4.04
N ILE A 89 -15.34 -1.15 -2.93
CA ILE A 89 -15.19 -1.95 -1.71
C ILE A 89 -16.41 -1.73 -0.83
N ARG A 90 -17.00 -2.82 -0.34
CA ARG A 90 -18.10 -2.82 0.64
C ARG A 90 -17.54 -3.16 2.02
N PHE A 91 -17.83 -2.32 3.01
CA PHE A 91 -17.39 -2.52 4.39
C PHE A 91 -18.47 -3.23 5.22
N PRO A 92 -18.08 -3.95 6.29
CA PRO A 92 -19.04 -4.59 7.21
C PRO A 92 -20.07 -3.60 7.81
N SER A 93 -19.73 -2.32 7.87
CA SER A 93 -20.64 -1.25 8.33
C SER A 93 -21.77 -0.90 7.34
N GLY A 94 -21.87 -1.60 6.20
CA GLY A 94 -22.81 -1.32 5.12
C GLY A 94 -22.43 -0.13 4.22
N ARG A 95 -21.33 0.57 4.53
CA ARG A 95 -20.81 1.63 3.66
C ARG A 95 -20.00 1.05 2.51
N SER A 96 -19.79 1.86 1.47
CA SER A 96 -18.90 1.50 0.37
C SER A 96 -17.97 2.67 0.01
N ALA A 97 -16.86 2.35 -0.63
CA ALA A 97 -15.95 3.33 -1.21
C ALA A 97 -15.42 2.81 -2.55
N GLU A 98 -15.29 3.72 -3.53
CA GLU A 98 -14.50 3.43 -4.73
C GLU A 98 -13.03 3.64 -4.37
N GLU A 99 -12.23 2.59 -4.44
CA GLU A 99 -10.79 2.64 -4.15
C GLU A 99 -9.99 2.52 -5.44
N VAL A 100 -8.84 3.22 -5.48
CA VAL A 100 -7.97 3.26 -6.66
C VAL A 100 -7.31 1.90 -6.88
N VAL A 101 -7.28 1.46 -8.13
CA VAL A 101 -6.59 0.24 -8.59
C VAL A 101 -5.48 0.66 -9.56
N PRO A 102 -4.22 0.82 -9.12
CA PRO A 102 -3.14 1.15 -10.03
C PRO A 102 -2.86 -0.02 -10.99
N ARG A 103 -2.90 0.25 -12.30
CA ARG A 103 -2.60 -0.75 -13.33
C ARG A 103 -1.24 -0.53 -13.98
N ASP A 104 -0.75 0.71 -13.95
CA ASP A 104 0.45 1.14 -14.64
C ASP A 104 1.20 2.25 -13.89
N ALA A 105 2.33 2.64 -14.44
CA ALA A 105 3.16 3.70 -13.89
C ALA A 105 2.47 5.08 -13.91
N ALA A 106 1.54 5.33 -14.84
CA ALA A 106 0.81 6.59 -14.89
C ALA A 106 -0.14 6.73 -13.69
N ALA A 107 -0.80 5.64 -13.29
CA ALA A 107 -1.63 5.61 -12.08
C ALA A 107 -0.79 5.90 -10.82
N LEU A 108 0.40 5.31 -10.70
CA LEU A 108 1.32 5.59 -9.59
C LEU A 108 1.77 7.06 -9.60
N ALA A 109 2.14 7.62 -10.76
CA ALA A 109 2.51 9.02 -10.90
C ALA A 109 1.36 9.96 -10.51
N TRP A 110 0.13 9.62 -10.88
CA TRP A 110 -1.06 10.37 -10.48
C TRP A 110 -1.29 10.28 -8.95
N MET A 111 -1.13 9.10 -8.33
CA MET A 111 -1.23 8.95 -6.88
C MET A 111 -0.14 9.79 -6.17
N ALA A 112 1.10 9.79 -6.70
CA ALA A 112 2.19 10.62 -6.19
C ALA A 112 1.88 12.12 -6.30
N ASN A 113 1.24 12.57 -7.39
CA ASN A 113 0.77 13.95 -7.52
C ASN A 113 -0.24 14.35 -6.42
N LEU A 114 -0.99 13.40 -5.88
CA LEU A 114 -1.84 13.61 -4.71
C LEU A 114 -1.07 13.64 -3.39
N ALA A 115 0.26 13.66 -3.41
CA ALA A 115 1.15 13.49 -2.25
C ALA A 115 0.89 12.18 -1.49
N CYS A 116 0.59 11.10 -2.21
CA CYS A 116 0.50 9.76 -1.66
C CYS A 116 1.91 9.21 -1.47
N LEU A 117 2.34 9.05 -0.22
CA LEU A 117 3.65 8.52 0.13
C LEU A 117 3.61 7.02 0.43
N GLU A 118 2.49 6.54 0.98
CA GLU A 118 2.33 5.12 1.30
C GLU A 118 1.14 4.53 0.53
N LEU A 119 1.38 3.38 -0.07
CA LEU A 119 0.37 2.57 -0.75
C LEU A 119 -0.02 1.42 0.16
N HIS A 120 -1.31 1.33 0.51
CA HIS A 120 -1.85 0.23 1.32
C HIS A 120 -2.78 -0.62 0.44
N PRO A 121 -2.23 -1.54 -0.36
CA PRO A 121 -3.02 -2.43 -1.20
C PRO A 121 -3.77 -3.46 -0.35
N HIS A 122 -5.00 -3.79 -0.74
CA HIS A 122 -5.72 -4.91 -0.14
C HIS A 122 -5.10 -6.26 -0.54
N PRO A 123 -5.28 -7.33 0.26
CA PRO A 123 -4.76 -8.67 -0.05
C PRO A 123 -5.56 -9.39 -1.14
N VAL A 124 -6.40 -8.66 -1.87
CA VAL A 124 -7.28 -9.16 -2.95
C VAL A 124 -6.98 -8.47 -4.26
N ARG A 125 -7.41 -9.05 -5.36
CA ARG A 125 -7.41 -8.42 -6.68
C ARG A 125 -8.73 -7.70 -6.93
N ALA A 126 -8.72 -6.67 -7.80
CA ALA A 126 -9.93 -5.93 -8.16
C ALA A 126 -10.97 -6.81 -8.86
N GLU A 127 -10.53 -7.89 -9.52
CA GLU A 127 -11.35 -8.87 -10.20
C GLU A 127 -12.06 -9.84 -9.24
N ASP A 128 -11.52 -10.04 -8.05
CA ASP A 128 -12.07 -10.93 -7.02
C ASP A 128 -11.78 -10.34 -5.63
N LEU A 129 -12.79 -9.70 -5.06
CA LEU A 129 -12.69 -9.02 -3.77
C LEU A 129 -12.97 -9.94 -2.57
N ASP A 130 -13.49 -11.14 -2.82
CA ASP A 130 -13.93 -12.05 -1.78
C ASP A 130 -12.84 -13.08 -1.40
N HIS A 131 -11.89 -13.34 -2.32
CA HIS A 131 -10.88 -14.37 -2.15
C HIS A 131 -9.47 -13.76 -2.17
N PRO A 132 -8.81 -13.62 -1.01
CA PRO A 132 -7.42 -13.17 -0.93
C PRO A 132 -6.47 -14.09 -1.71
N ASP A 133 -5.55 -13.47 -2.49
CA ASP A 133 -4.42 -14.13 -3.12
C ASP A 133 -3.12 -13.94 -2.33
N GLU A 134 -3.21 -13.22 -1.21
CA GLU A 134 -2.09 -12.90 -0.33
C GLU A 134 -2.51 -12.99 1.13
N LEU A 135 -1.71 -13.70 1.91
CA LEU A 135 -1.73 -13.69 3.36
C LEU A 135 -0.66 -12.72 3.84
N ARG A 136 -0.97 -11.89 4.82
CA ARG A 136 -0.03 -10.96 5.44
C ARG A 136 0.12 -11.24 6.92
N VAL A 137 1.36 -11.39 7.35
CA VAL A 137 1.74 -11.44 8.75
C VAL A 137 2.35 -10.08 9.09
N ASP A 138 1.73 -9.36 10.01
CA ASP A 138 2.24 -8.10 10.51
C ASP A 138 2.92 -8.31 11.85
N LEU A 139 4.22 -8.00 11.89
CA LEU A 139 5.04 -8.05 13.10
C LEU A 139 5.23 -6.61 13.59
N ASP A 140 4.29 -6.13 14.38
CA ASP A 140 4.33 -4.77 14.95
C ASP A 140 4.74 -4.83 16.43
N PRO A 141 6.02 -4.54 16.74
CA PRO A 141 6.52 -4.63 18.10
C PRO A 141 5.98 -3.49 18.97
N VAL A 142 5.66 -3.79 20.22
CA VAL A 142 5.40 -2.75 21.22
C VAL A 142 6.65 -1.88 21.44
N PRO A 143 6.53 -0.68 22.04
CA PRO A 143 7.69 0.15 22.38
C PRO A 143 8.76 -0.66 23.12
N ASP A 144 10.03 -0.31 22.87
CA ASP A 144 11.22 -0.88 23.52
C ASP A 144 11.59 -2.33 23.14
N VAL A 145 10.86 -2.96 22.22
CA VAL A 145 11.28 -4.25 21.66
C VAL A 145 12.43 -4.03 20.68
N PRO A 146 13.60 -4.66 20.90
CA PRO A 146 14.75 -4.52 20.02
C PRO A 146 14.50 -5.23 18.67
N TRP A 147 15.08 -4.68 17.61
CA TRP A 147 14.97 -5.24 16.25
C TRP A 147 15.41 -6.71 16.13
N SER A 148 16.36 -7.16 16.98
CA SER A 148 16.75 -8.57 17.05
C SER A 148 15.58 -9.50 17.35
N GLN A 149 14.71 -9.12 18.31
CA GLN A 149 13.52 -9.92 18.64
C GLN A 149 12.50 -9.94 17.52
N VAL A 150 12.30 -8.82 16.80
CA VAL A 150 11.43 -8.80 15.59
C VAL A 150 11.94 -9.80 14.56
N ARG A 151 13.26 -9.85 14.34
CA ARG A 151 13.87 -10.84 13.43
C ARG A 151 13.73 -12.28 13.92
N ASP A 152 13.82 -12.51 15.21
CA ASP A 152 13.65 -13.86 15.78
C ASP A 152 12.21 -14.35 15.62
N VAL A 153 11.22 -13.49 15.87
CA VAL A 153 9.81 -13.79 15.57
C VAL A 153 9.61 -14.04 14.07
N ALA A 154 10.24 -13.25 13.21
CA ALA A 154 10.14 -13.46 11.75
C ALA A 154 10.72 -14.83 11.32
N ARG A 155 11.78 -15.34 11.98
CA ARG A 155 12.31 -16.69 11.74
C ARG A 155 11.34 -17.78 12.20
N ILE A 156 10.65 -17.56 13.31
CA ILE A 156 9.58 -18.46 13.77
C ILE A 156 8.45 -18.52 12.74
N VAL A 157 8.01 -17.34 12.25
CA VAL A 157 7.02 -17.26 11.16
C VAL A 157 7.51 -18.02 9.93
N GLN A 158 8.76 -17.84 9.53
CA GLN A 158 9.36 -18.56 8.40
C GLN A 158 9.30 -20.08 8.58
N ALA A 159 9.70 -20.58 9.75
CA ALA A 159 9.66 -22.00 10.06
C ALA A 159 8.22 -22.55 10.04
N THR A 160 7.29 -21.82 10.68
CA THR A 160 5.86 -22.17 10.67
C THR A 160 5.28 -22.23 9.25
N LEU A 161 5.62 -21.26 8.40
CA LEU A 161 5.16 -21.27 7.00
C LEU A 161 5.73 -22.48 6.23
N ALA A 162 7.00 -22.83 6.47
CA ALA A 162 7.65 -23.97 5.84
C ALA A 162 6.98 -25.31 6.20
N ASP A 163 6.45 -25.47 7.43
CA ASP A 163 5.68 -26.64 7.86
C ASP A 163 4.39 -26.85 7.04
N TYR A 164 3.93 -25.80 6.33
CA TYR A 164 2.75 -25.83 5.45
C TYR A 164 3.11 -25.67 3.97
N ASP A 165 4.36 -25.87 3.58
CA ASP A 165 4.87 -25.66 2.22
C ASP A 165 4.61 -24.23 1.68
N LEU A 166 4.58 -23.23 2.57
CA LEU A 166 4.37 -21.83 2.23
C LEU A 166 5.69 -21.05 2.28
N CYS A 167 5.88 -20.15 1.32
CA CYS A 167 7.03 -19.23 1.27
C CYS A 167 6.60 -17.81 1.67
N GLY A 168 7.25 -17.26 2.69
CA GLY A 168 7.05 -15.88 3.15
C GLY A 168 8.12 -14.93 2.61
N TRP A 169 7.69 -13.73 2.22
CA TRP A 169 8.54 -12.65 1.70
C TRP A 169 8.57 -11.50 2.72
N PRO A 170 9.63 -11.39 3.54
CA PRO A 170 9.70 -10.36 4.56
C PRO A 170 10.04 -8.99 3.94
N LYS A 171 9.43 -7.95 4.47
CA LYS A 171 9.68 -6.55 4.16
C LYS A 171 9.60 -5.72 5.45
N THR A 172 10.55 -4.80 5.67
CA THR A 172 10.44 -3.85 6.78
C THR A 172 9.21 -2.94 6.59
N SER A 173 8.53 -2.60 7.68
CA SER A 173 7.34 -1.73 7.63
C SER A 173 7.68 -0.26 7.30
N GLY A 174 8.97 0.12 7.38
CA GLY A 174 9.41 1.51 7.28
C GLY A 174 9.41 2.25 8.62
N LYS A 175 8.93 1.60 9.69
CA LYS A 175 8.99 2.10 11.07
C LYS A 175 9.77 1.10 11.94
N ARG A 176 9.11 0.35 12.80
CA ARG A 176 9.74 -0.58 13.75
C ARG A 176 9.45 -2.04 13.47
N GLY A 177 8.49 -2.33 12.62
CA GLY A 177 7.97 -3.66 12.36
C GLY A 177 8.44 -4.29 11.05
N MET A 178 7.88 -5.47 10.79
CA MET A 178 8.11 -6.24 9.57
C MET A 178 6.78 -6.84 9.07
N HIS A 179 6.53 -6.74 7.79
CA HIS A 179 5.45 -7.46 7.13
C HIS A 179 6.01 -8.69 6.43
N VAL A 180 5.34 -9.82 6.54
CA VAL A 180 5.66 -11.02 5.77
C VAL A 180 4.48 -11.32 4.85
N SER A 181 4.70 -11.14 3.56
CA SER A 181 3.70 -11.45 2.54
C SER A 181 3.84 -12.90 2.08
N VAL A 182 2.74 -13.61 1.97
CA VAL A 182 2.69 -15.00 1.53
C VAL A 182 1.67 -15.14 0.41
N ARG A 183 2.08 -15.70 -0.72
CA ARG A 183 1.13 -16.00 -1.81
C ARG A 183 0.29 -17.20 -1.46
N ILE A 184 -1.02 -17.07 -1.62
CA ILE A 184 -1.99 -18.15 -1.45
C ILE A 184 -2.87 -18.26 -2.70
N LYS A 185 -3.54 -19.39 -2.88
CA LYS A 185 -4.54 -19.53 -3.94
C LYS A 185 -5.81 -18.76 -3.56
N PRO A 186 -6.41 -17.97 -4.46
CA PRO A 186 -7.62 -17.21 -4.19
C PRO A 186 -8.87 -18.15 -4.24
N GLN A 187 -9.00 -18.99 -3.24
CA GLN A 187 -10.08 -19.98 -3.13
C GLN A 187 -10.72 -20.00 -1.74
N TRP A 188 -10.15 -19.25 -0.79
CA TRP A 188 -10.65 -19.11 0.56
C TRP A 188 -11.11 -17.69 0.82
N THR A 189 -12.18 -17.56 1.56
CA THR A 189 -12.70 -16.27 2.00
C THR A 189 -11.77 -15.61 3.03
N HIS A 190 -11.92 -14.30 3.23
CA HIS A 190 -11.18 -13.56 4.27
C HIS A 190 -11.30 -14.22 5.65
N ASP A 191 -12.50 -14.69 6.02
CA ASP A 191 -12.73 -15.33 7.32
C ASP A 191 -12.05 -16.70 7.44
N GLU A 192 -11.94 -17.45 6.36
CA GLU A 192 -11.22 -18.72 6.34
C GLU A 192 -9.72 -18.50 6.47
N VAL A 193 -9.17 -17.56 5.72
CA VAL A 193 -7.77 -17.15 5.82
C VAL A 193 -7.45 -16.66 7.22
N ARG A 194 -8.25 -15.78 7.80
CA ARG A 194 -8.08 -15.30 9.17
C ARG A 194 -8.11 -16.42 10.20
N ARG A 195 -9.03 -17.38 10.07
CA ARG A 195 -9.11 -18.54 10.99
C ARG A 195 -7.89 -19.45 10.87
N ALA A 196 -7.37 -19.66 9.69
CA ALA A 196 -6.14 -20.45 9.50
C ALA A 196 -4.95 -19.82 10.23
N ILE A 197 -4.80 -18.50 10.12
CA ILE A 197 -3.76 -17.73 10.79
C ILE A 197 -3.95 -17.73 12.31
N GLY A 198 -5.17 -17.48 12.80
CA GLY A 198 -5.47 -17.48 14.23
C GLY A 198 -5.13 -18.81 14.90
N ARG A 199 -5.25 -19.94 14.21
CA ARG A 199 -4.83 -21.25 14.73
C ARG A 199 -3.31 -21.39 14.76
N ALA A 200 -2.59 -20.81 13.80
CA ALA A 200 -1.14 -20.79 13.81
C ALA A 200 -0.58 -19.85 14.88
N SER A 201 -1.19 -18.67 15.08
CA SER A 201 -0.76 -17.67 16.06
C SER A 201 -1.09 -18.08 17.52
N CYS A 202 -2.12 -18.89 17.76
CA CYS A 202 -2.42 -19.42 19.10
C CYS A 202 -1.31 -20.32 19.65
N ARG A 203 -0.46 -20.89 18.79
CA ARG A 203 0.72 -21.62 19.24
C ARG A 203 1.84 -20.71 19.75
N GLU A 204 1.91 -19.44 19.30
CA GLU A 204 3.04 -18.56 19.59
C GLU A 204 2.71 -17.06 19.72
N ARG A 205 1.56 -16.65 20.22
CA ARG A 205 1.19 -15.24 20.55
C ARG A 205 1.71 -14.17 19.58
N VAL A 206 1.46 -14.33 18.29
CA VAL A 206 1.76 -13.32 17.26
C VAL A 206 0.45 -12.68 16.81
N SER A 207 0.35 -11.35 16.83
CA SER A 207 -0.80 -10.64 16.25
C SER A 207 -0.70 -10.64 14.72
N ILE A 208 -1.75 -11.08 14.06
CA ILE A 208 -1.80 -11.19 12.61
C ILE A 208 -3.04 -10.46 12.11
N ASP A 209 -2.86 -9.44 11.28
CA ASP A 209 -3.94 -8.73 10.60
C ASP A 209 -4.11 -9.25 9.17
N VAL A 210 -5.38 -9.49 8.77
CA VAL A 210 -5.79 -9.90 7.42
C VAL A 210 -6.74 -8.87 6.84
#